data_81ed0902dfc94f296ea5d8ea5dc4c1a5
#
_entry.id   81ed0902dfc94f296ea5d8ea5dc4c1a5
#
_cell.length_a   1.000
_cell.length_b   1.000
_cell.length_c   1.000
_cell.angle_alpha   90.00
_cell.angle_beta   90.00
_cell.angle_gamma   90.00
#
_symmetry.space_group_name_H-M   'P 1'
#
loop_
_entity.id
_entity.type
_entity.pdbx_description
1 polymer ?
#
loop_
_entity_poly.entity_id
_entity_poly.type
_entity_poly.pdbx_seq_one_letter_code
_entity_poly.pdbx_strand_id
1 'polypeptide(L)'
;MQKLYYQFPETWFGDCMPFGHGDKFYLYHQRDTRKPGPFGEPFGWDLATTSDFVHYEDCGVAIPRGTDEEQDQFIFAGSVFEAEGQYHIFYTGYNRDYPALGKPSQVLMHAYSDDLVTWHKTQDALTFTPQEGYDPDDWRDPWVIRDEENDQYLLILGARLQGPKTRQTGRTVKFTSKDLKNWKFEGDFWAPDLYTMHEMPDLFKIGDWWYHIVTEYSDRSKMVYRMSKSLNGPWIAPKDDAFDGRAYYAGRTFELNGQRILFGWVATKDKDDDDENFIWAGTFMAHEVYQKEDGTLGVRIPETVWNAFDKEEKKDDFVIDTPTKSSEVVVGKNTGDIFKFEADVEFSEGTRTFGVRFYEDEDKAESYQFVFNVTENRYVFEKKPNWPWPANQNIGLERPIDLIPGKKYNIRMIVDDTIATIYVDGVALNARAYKRPGESLSLFASEGSMKITNCKVTTGLK
;
A
#
# COMPACT_ATOMS: atom_id res chain seq x y z
N MET A 1 -7.29 -12.91 -13.72
CA MET A 1 -7.83 -12.45 -12.39
C MET A 1 -6.97 -13.07 -11.32
N GLN A 2 -6.56 -12.28 -10.34
CA GLN A 2 -5.75 -12.72 -9.20
C GLN A 2 -6.41 -13.89 -8.48
N LYS A 3 -5.59 -14.81 -8.01
CA LYS A 3 -6.06 -16.04 -7.32
C LYS A 3 -5.77 -15.98 -5.81
N LEU A 4 -4.81 -15.16 -5.41
CA LEU A 4 -4.34 -15.00 -4.04
C LEU A 4 -4.79 -13.66 -3.46
N TYR A 5 -4.66 -12.59 -4.22
CA TYR A 5 -5.00 -11.23 -3.78
C TYR A 5 -6.47 -10.90 -4.06
N TYR A 6 -7.08 -10.13 -3.16
CA TYR A 6 -8.52 -9.91 -3.19
C TYR A 6 -8.94 -8.79 -4.14
N GLN A 7 -9.85 -9.12 -5.02
CA GLN A 7 -10.58 -8.17 -5.84
C GLN A 7 -11.95 -8.76 -6.21
N PHE A 8 -13.02 -8.01 -5.96
CA PHE A 8 -14.34 -8.44 -6.38
C PHE A 8 -14.46 -8.37 -7.92
N PRO A 9 -15.13 -9.35 -8.56
CA PRO A 9 -15.27 -9.37 -10.02
C PRO A 9 -15.85 -8.07 -10.59
N GLU A 10 -15.31 -7.62 -11.71
CA GLU A 10 -15.75 -6.44 -12.47
C GLU A 10 -15.67 -5.11 -11.71
N THR A 11 -15.00 -5.08 -10.58
CA THR A 11 -14.75 -3.86 -9.80
C THR A 11 -13.29 -3.81 -9.34
N TRP A 12 -12.86 -2.65 -8.86
CA TRP A 12 -11.51 -2.43 -8.35
C TRP A 12 -11.57 -1.99 -6.90
N PHE A 13 -10.74 -2.59 -6.09
CA PHE A 13 -10.63 -2.31 -4.66
C PHE A 13 -9.99 -0.93 -4.45
N GLY A 14 -10.69 -0.04 -3.74
CA GLY A 14 -10.20 1.27 -3.36
C GLY A 14 -9.62 1.31 -1.95
N ASP A 15 -9.66 2.48 -1.31
CA ASP A 15 -9.06 2.67 0.00
C ASP A 15 -9.68 1.76 1.06
N CYS A 16 -8.81 1.21 1.91
CA CYS A 16 -9.20 0.28 2.96
C CYS A 16 -9.18 0.94 4.34
N MET A 17 -10.25 0.75 5.09
CA MET A 17 -10.40 1.12 6.48
C MET A 17 -10.41 -0.15 7.33
N PRO A 18 -9.22 -0.64 7.73
CA PRO A 18 -9.11 -1.92 8.40
C PRO A 18 -9.56 -1.85 9.85
N PHE A 19 -10.14 -2.96 10.33
CA PHE A 19 -10.40 -3.19 11.74
C PHE A 19 -10.21 -4.66 12.07
N GLY A 20 -9.67 -4.97 13.24
CA GLY A 20 -9.49 -6.35 13.71
C GLY A 20 -10.35 -6.61 14.93
N HIS A 21 -11.11 -7.71 14.92
CA HIS A 21 -11.88 -8.16 16.07
C HIS A 21 -11.93 -9.70 16.13
N GLY A 22 -11.70 -10.25 17.34
CA GLY A 22 -11.58 -11.69 17.52
C GLY A 22 -10.38 -12.28 16.79
N ASP A 23 -10.63 -13.10 15.79
CA ASP A 23 -9.62 -13.71 14.92
C ASP A 23 -9.71 -13.24 13.45
N LYS A 24 -10.54 -12.23 13.17
CA LYS A 24 -10.79 -11.72 11.82
C LYS A 24 -10.39 -10.28 11.65
N PHE A 25 -9.92 -9.95 10.46
CA PHE A 25 -9.83 -8.60 9.96
C PHE A 25 -11.06 -8.26 9.14
N TYR A 26 -11.60 -7.07 9.36
CA TYR A 26 -12.71 -6.45 8.64
C TYR A 26 -12.11 -5.41 7.70
N LEU A 27 -12.28 -5.61 6.40
CA LEU A 27 -11.77 -4.77 5.35
C LEU A 27 -12.94 -3.94 4.81
N TYR A 28 -13.24 -2.81 5.44
CA TYR A 28 -14.15 -1.85 4.85
C TYR A 28 -13.44 -1.14 3.72
N HIS A 29 -14.05 -1.08 2.56
CA HIS A 29 -13.36 -0.53 1.39
C HIS A 29 -14.31 0.12 0.39
N GLN A 30 -13.74 0.98 -0.43
CA GLN A 30 -14.42 1.56 -1.57
C GLN A 30 -14.34 0.59 -2.76
N ARG A 31 -15.32 0.69 -3.66
CA ARG A 31 -15.41 -0.13 -4.86
C ARG A 31 -15.57 0.76 -6.08
N ASP A 32 -14.54 0.82 -6.92
CA ASP A 32 -14.57 1.57 -8.17
C ASP A 32 -15.16 0.72 -9.29
N THR A 33 -16.09 1.27 -10.07
CA THR A 33 -16.68 0.64 -11.27
C THR A 33 -16.09 1.19 -12.57
N ARG A 34 -15.12 2.09 -12.53
CA ARG A 34 -14.45 2.80 -13.62
C ARG A 34 -15.32 3.77 -14.41
N LYS A 35 -16.60 3.57 -14.47
CA LYS A 35 -17.53 4.41 -15.25
C LYS A 35 -18.78 4.74 -14.44
N PRO A 36 -19.20 6.02 -14.45
CA PRO A 36 -18.52 7.18 -15.07
C PRO A 36 -17.25 7.57 -14.32
N GLY A 37 -16.29 8.18 -15.01
CA GLY A 37 -15.13 8.74 -14.36
C GLY A 37 -15.41 10.11 -13.72
N PRO A 38 -14.64 10.53 -12.71
CA PRO A 38 -13.70 9.71 -11.93
C PRO A 38 -14.45 8.88 -10.87
N PHE A 39 -13.83 7.82 -10.35
CA PHE A 39 -14.28 6.95 -9.27
C PHE A 39 -15.46 6.01 -9.59
N GLY A 40 -15.97 6.00 -10.82
CA GLY A 40 -17.12 5.16 -11.20
C GLY A 40 -18.46 5.66 -10.66
N GLU A 41 -19.40 4.72 -10.45
CA GLU A 41 -20.69 5.00 -9.82
C GLU A 41 -20.49 5.42 -8.37
N PRO A 42 -21.33 6.31 -7.83
CA PRO A 42 -21.31 6.69 -6.42
C PRO A 42 -21.38 5.47 -5.51
N PHE A 43 -20.52 5.44 -4.48
CA PHE A 43 -20.35 4.28 -3.60
C PHE A 43 -20.39 4.65 -2.12
N GLY A 44 -20.76 3.65 -1.31
CA GLY A 44 -20.53 3.60 0.12
C GLY A 44 -19.29 2.78 0.46
N TRP A 45 -19.26 2.15 1.64
CA TRP A 45 -18.25 1.15 1.95
C TRP A 45 -18.82 -0.24 1.83
N ASP A 46 -18.12 -1.10 1.11
CA ASP A 46 -18.31 -2.53 1.12
C ASP A 46 -17.45 -3.16 2.23
N LEU A 47 -17.78 -4.37 2.60
CA LEU A 47 -17.05 -5.14 3.62
C LEU A 47 -16.61 -6.49 3.06
N ALA A 48 -15.34 -6.80 3.22
CA ALA A 48 -14.81 -8.14 3.14
C ALA A 48 -14.17 -8.53 4.47
N THR A 49 -14.16 -9.83 4.82
CA THR A 49 -13.46 -10.32 5.99
C THR A 49 -12.43 -11.40 5.63
N THR A 50 -11.37 -11.49 6.42
CA THR A 50 -10.34 -12.53 6.29
C THR A 50 -9.69 -12.78 7.64
N SER A 51 -9.21 -14.02 7.86
CA SER A 51 -8.37 -14.37 9.00
C SER A 51 -6.94 -14.74 8.58
N ASP A 52 -6.67 -14.85 7.27
CA ASP A 52 -5.41 -15.41 6.77
C ASP A 52 -4.83 -14.70 5.53
N PHE A 53 -5.53 -13.73 4.95
CA PHE A 53 -5.15 -13.02 3.72
C PHE A 53 -5.01 -13.92 2.48
N VAL A 54 -5.60 -15.10 2.52
CA VAL A 54 -5.71 -16.05 1.41
C VAL A 54 -7.18 -16.29 1.06
N HIS A 55 -8.02 -16.42 2.09
CA HIS A 55 -9.45 -16.64 1.94
C HIS A 55 -10.21 -15.39 2.40
N TYR A 56 -11.11 -14.94 1.56
CA TYR A 56 -11.91 -13.74 1.80
C TYR A 56 -13.40 -14.06 1.70
N GLU A 57 -14.17 -13.47 2.59
CA GLU A 57 -15.62 -13.50 2.56
C GLU A 57 -16.13 -12.11 2.19
N ASP A 58 -16.82 -11.98 1.07
CA ASP A 58 -17.51 -10.73 0.68
C ASP A 58 -18.84 -10.65 1.44
N CYS A 59 -18.97 -9.61 2.26
CA CYS A 59 -20.15 -9.36 3.10
C CYS A 59 -21.09 -8.31 2.47
N GLY A 60 -20.76 -7.78 1.28
CA GLY A 60 -21.55 -6.77 0.59
C GLY A 60 -21.41 -5.38 1.18
N VAL A 61 -22.41 -4.53 0.98
CA VAL A 61 -22.41 -3.13 1.43
C VAL A 61 -22.59 -3.06 2.94
N ALA A 62 -21.61 -2.47 3.65
CA ALA A 62 -21.67 -2.20 5.09
C ALA A 62 -22.30 -0.83 5.40
N ILE A 63 -21.82 0.22 4.71
CA ILE A 63 -22.37 1.56 4.87
C ILE A 63 -22.83 2.06 3.50
N PRO A 64 -24.16 2.16 3.27
CA PRO A 64 -24.65 2.67 2.01
C PRO A 64 -24.37 4.18 1.87
N ARG A 65 -24.07 4.61 0.65
CA ARG A 65 -23.97 6.02 0.32
C ARG A 65 -25.28 6.78 0.59
N GLY A 66 -25.22 8.11 0.66
CA GLY A 66 -26.40 8.97 0.60
C GLY A 66 -26.99 9.09 -0.82
N THR A 67 -28.01 9.90 -0.96
CA THR A 67 -28.58 10.29 -2.25
C THR A 67 -27.64 11.23 -3.02
N ASP A 68 -27.98 11.58 -4.25
CA ASP A 68 -27.17 12.51 -5.05
C ASP A 68 -27.19 13.95 -4.50
N GLU A 69 -28.20 14.29 -3.68
CA GLU A 69 -28.37 15.60 -3.04
C GLU A 69 -27.78 15.64 -1.62
N GLU A 70 -27.33 14.51 -1.05
CA GLU A 70 -26.75 14.46 0.28
C GLU A 70 -25.23 14.62 0.27
N GLN A 71 -24.65 14.99 1.42
CA GLN A 71 -23.21 15.24 1.56
C GLN A 71 -22.38 13.99 1.24
N ASP A 72 -22.86 12.83 1.61
CA ASP A 72 -22.21 11.54 1.37
C ASP A 72 -22.76 10.84 0.13
N GLN A 73 -22.91 11.59 -0.96
CA GLN A 73 -23.12 11.05 -2.30
C GLN A 73 -22.09 9.95 -2.60
N PHE A 74 -20.84 10.16 -2.21
CA PHE A 74 -19.78 9.14 -2.08
C PHE A 74 -19.33 9.11 -0.62
N ILE A 75 -18.97 7.92 -0.13
CA ILE A 75 -18.28 7.78 1.13
C ILE A 75 -16.78 7.52 0.85
N PHE A 76 -15.96 8.56 1.05
CA PHE A 76 -14.52 8.46 0.96
C PHE A 76 -13.94 7.85 2.24
N ALA A 77 -12.61 7.77 2.34
CA ALA A 77 -11.97 7.06 3.42
C ALA A 77 -12.27 7.63 4.82
N GLY A 78 -12.07 6.80 5.80
CA GLY A 78 -12.31 7.08 7.19
C GLY A 78 -11.58 6.08 8.10
N SER A 79 -11.99 5.93 9.34
CA SER A 79 -11.45 4.95 10.28
C SER A 79 -12.53 4.26 11.08
N VAL A 80 -12.27 3.01 11.43
CA VAL A 80 -13.09 2.22 12.35
C VAL A 80 -12.33 2.08 13.66
N PHE A 81 -13.00 2.28 14.79
CA PHE A 81 -12.41 2.12 16.12
C PHE A 81 -13.47 1.71 17.14
N GLU A 82 -13.03 1.12 18.23
CA GLU A 82 -13.87 0.72 19.37
C GLU A 82 -13.68 1.72 20.50
N ALA A 83 -14.79 2.22 21.05
CA ALA A 83 -14.80 3.10 22.22
C ALA A 83 -16.14 3.04 22.93
N GLU A 84 -16.15 3.25 24.25
CA GLU A 84 -17.36 3.33 25.08
C GLU A 84 -18.32 2.13 24.92
N GLY A 85 -17.78 0.95 24.52
CA GLY A 85 -18.55 -0.27 24.32
C GLY A 85 -19.31 -0.34 23.00
N GLN A 86 -19.01 0.53 22.06
CA GLN A 86 -19.53 0.56 20.69
C GLN A 86 -18.40 0.67 19.67
N TYR A 87 -18.72 0.33 18.42
CA TYR A 87 -17.86 0.60 17.27
C TYR A 87 -18.27 1.91 16.62
N HIS A 88 -17.28 2.69 16.24
CA HIS A 88 -17.47 4.00 15.65
C HIS A 88 -16.73 4.10 14.33
N ILE A 89 -17.30 4.86 13.40
CA ILE A 89 -16.67 5.27 12.15
C ILE A 89 -16.71 6.79 12.07
N PHE A 90 -15.55 7.41 11.83
CA PHE A 90 -15.50 8.72 11.19
C PHE A 90 -15.10 8.51 9.74
N TYR A 91 -15.86 9.08 8.81
CA TYR A 91 -15.67 8.94 7.38
C TYR A 91 -15.80 10.28 6.66
N THR A 92 -15.32 10.34 5.44
CA THR A 92 -15.44 11.52 4.59
C THR A 92 -16.65 11.39 3.70
N GLY A 93 -17.66 12.26 3.92
CA GLY A 93 -18.75 12.45 2.99
C GLY A 93 -18.31 13.38 1.85
N TYR A 94 -18.42 12.90 0.63
CA TYR A 94 -18.06 13.66 -0.58
C TYR A 94 -19.24 13.82 -1.51
N ASN A 95 -19.51 15.07 -1.88
CA ASN A 95 -20.49 15.39 -2.92
C ASN A 95 -19.82 16.21 -4.02
N ARG A 96 -19.75 15.62 -5.22
CA ARG A 96 -19.06 16.22 -6.39
C ARG A 96 -19.71 17.50 -6.90
N ASP A 97 -21.01 17.69 -6.62
CA ASP A 97 -21.80 18.79 -7.14
C ASP A 97 -21.81 20.02 -6.22
N TYR A 98 -21.41 19.83 -4.95
CA TYR A 98 -21.45 20.87 -3.93
C TYR A 98 -20.56 22.09 -4.19
N PRO A 99 -19.36 21.98 -4.78
CA PRO A 99 -18.54 23.14 -5.11
C PRO A 99 -19.26 24.14 -6.03
N ALA A 100 -20.06 23.66 -6.99
CA ALA A 100 -20.88 24.51 -7.86
C ALA A 100 -21.99 25.27 -7.10
N LEU A 101 -22.35 24.78 -5.90
CA LEU A 101 -23.33 25.39 -5.02
C LEU A 101 -22.70 26.25 -3.91
N GLY A 102 -21.38 26.43 -3.93
CA GLY A 102 -20.63 27.15 -2.90
C GLY A 102 -20.55 26.43 -1.55
N LYS A 103 -20.75 25.10 -1.55
CA LYS A 103 -20.62 24.23 -0.38
C LYS A 103 -19.31 23.44 -0.45
N PRO A 104 -18.72 23.04 0.71
CA PRO A 104 -17.56 22.17 0.71
C PRO A 104 -17.92 20.81 0.11
N SER A 105 -17.06 20.28 -0.77
CA SER A 105 -17.26 18.94 -1.34
C SER A 105 -17.00 17.85 -0.32
N GLN A 106 -16.13 18.10 0.66
CA GLN A 106 -15.69 17.13 1.65
C GLN A 106 -15.95 17.63 3.07
N VAL A 107 -16.59 16.77 3.87
CA VAL A 107 -16.76 16.96 5.32
C VAL A 107 -16.62 15.63 6.02
N LEU A 108 -16.24 15.64 7.30
CA LEU A 108 -16.25 14.40 8.08
C LEU A 108 -17.63 14.15 8.65
N MET A 109 -18.07 12.92 8.60
CA MET A 109 -19.33 12.41 9.12
C MET A 109 -19.09 11.22 10.04
N HIS A 110 -20.11 10.80 10.78
CA HIS A 110 -19.98 9.74 11.77
C HIS A 110 -21.11 8.70 11.66
N ALA A 111 -20.73 7.44 11.95
CA ALA A 111 -21.66 6.34 12.16
C ALA A 111 -21.20 5.47 13.32
N TYR A 112 -22.10 4.69 13.89
CA TYR A 112 -21.81 3.73 14.96
C TYR A 112 -22.45 2.37 14.69
N SER A 113 -21.92 1.34 15.34
CA SER A 113 -22.41 -0.05 15.23
C SER A 113 -22.23 -0.79 16.55
N ASP A 114 -23.07 -1.78 16.79
CA ASP A 114 -22.94 -2.72 17.91
C ASP A 114 -22.36 -4.09 17.46
N ASP A 115 -22.27 -4.33 16.13
CA ASP A 115 -21.96 -5.65 15.56
C ASP A 115 -20.89 -5.65 14.43
N LEU A 116 -20.34 -4.49 14.06
CA LEU A 116 -19.39 -4.30 12.94
C LEU A 116 -19.99 -4.53 11.53
N VAL A 117 -21.27 -4.81 11.44
CA VAL A 117 -21.97 -5.12 10.17
C VAL A 117 -23.06 -4.12 9.89
N THR A 118 -23.87 -3.80 10.90
CA THR A 118 -24.99 -2.86 10.80
C THR A 118 -24.59 -1.50 11.32
N TRP A 119 -24.54 -0.49 10.45
CA TRP A 119 -24.07 0.85 10.78
C TRP A 119 -25.21 1.87 10.79
N HIS A 120 -25.22 2.75 11.78
CA HIS A 120 -26.20 3.81 11.99
C HIS A 120 -25.54 5.18 11.85
N LYS A 121 -25.86 5.92 10.79
CA LYS A 121 -25.36 7.29 10.57
C LYS A 121 -25.97 8.22 11.60
N THR A 122 -25.15 9.09 12.21
CA THR A 122 -25.61 10.07 13.23
C THR A 122 -26.14 11.36 12.62
N GLN A 123 -26.32 11.40 11.32
CA GLN A 123 -26.73 12.61 10.58
C GLN A 123 -25.75 13.77 10.85
N ASP A 124 -26.28 14.97 11.14
CA ASP A 124 -25.44 16.17 11.30
C ASP A 124 -24.83 16.33 12.70
N ALA A 125 -25.11 15.43 13.64
CA ALA A 125 -24.70 15.59 15.04
C ALA A 125 -23.17 15.61 15.25
N LEU A 126 -22.41 14.93 14.38
CA LEU A 126 -20.94 14.88 14.42
C LEU A 126 -20.37 15.10 13.00
N THR A 127 -20.66 16.29 12.46
CA THR A 127 -20.12 16.73 11.16
C THR A 127 -19.02 17.75 11.35
N PHE A 128 -17.85 17.52 10.73
CA PHE A 128 -16.69 18.42 10.83
C PHE A 128 -16.42 19.03 9.47
N THR A 129 -16.78 20.28 9.32
CA THR A 129 -16.53 21.06 8.11
C THR A 129 -15.07 21.53 8.05
N PRO A 130 -14.55 21.79 6.84
CA PRO A 130 -13.24 22.43 6.69
C PRO A 130 -13.11 23.71 7.50
N GLN A 131 -11.99 23.90 8.15
CA GLN A 131 -11.71 25.06 9.01
C GLN A 131 -11.11 26.21 8.19
N GLU A 132 -11.18 27.44 8.73
CA GLU A 132 -10.60 28.62 8.09
C GLU A 132 -9.11 28.43 7.78
N GLY A 133 -8.69 28.77 6.55
CA GLY A 133 -7.32 28.61 6.06
C GLY A 133 -7.06 27.29 5.36
N TYR A 134 -8.01 26.35 5.41
CA TYR A 134 -7.88 25.06 4.69
C TYR A 134 -8.84 24.99 3.50
N ASP A 135 -8.44 24.19 2.51
CA ASP A 135 -9.19 24.01 1.27
C ASP A 135 -10.43 23.11 1.49
N PRO A 136 -11.63 23.54 1.07
CA PRO A 136 -12.86 22.78 1.28
C PRO A 136 -12.98 21.51 0.43
N ASP A 137 -12.11 21.34 -0.57
CA ASP A 137 -12.10 20.17 -1.47
C ASP A 137 -10.95 19.19 -1.17
N ASP A 138 -10.12 19.50 -0.16
CA ASP A 138 -9.05 18.64 0.33
C ASP A 138 -9.07 18.58 1.87
N TRP A 139 -10.11 17.91 2.42
CA TRP A 139 -10.38 17.74 3.85
C TRP A 139 -10.97 16.36 4.11
N ARG A 140 -10.11 15.33 4.34
CA ARG A 140 -10.57 13.96 4.31
C ARG A 140 -9.73 12.97 5.11
N ASP A 141 -10.16 11.71 5.10
CA ASP A 141 -9.47 10.51 5.56
C ASP A 141 -9.17 10.53 7.07
N PRO A 142 -10.19 10.72 7.95
CA PRO A 142 -9.97 10.77 9.38
C PRO A 142 -9.41 9.45 9.94
N TRP A 143 -8.56 9.56 10.95
CA TRP A 143 -8.06 8.47 11.77
C TRP A 143 -8.16 8.81 13.25
N VAL A 144 -8.72 7.90 14.05
CA VAL A 144 -8.94 8.14 15.49
C VAL A 144 -8.14 7.17 16.31
N ILE A 145 -7.47 7.68 17.34
CA ILE A 145 -6.79 6.89 18.36
C ILE A 145 -7.18 7.36 19.77
N ARG A 146 -6.97 6.48 20.75
CA ARG A 146 -6.97 6.86 22.16
C ARG A 146 -5.60 7.43 22.54
N ASP A 147 -5.55 8.67 22.98
CA ASP A 147 -4.39 9.33 23.56
C ASP A 147 -4.43 9.14 25.07
N GLU A 148 -3.80 8.07 25.53
CA GLU A 148 -3.78 7.67 26.95
C GLU A 148 -3.04 8.68 27.82
N GLU A 149 -2.03 9.38 27.30
CA GLU A 149 -1.23 10.34 28.05
C GLU A 149 -2.06 11.55 28.48
N ASN A 150 -3.00 11.97 27.63
CA ASN A 150 -3.86 13.13 27.84
C ASN A 150 -5.29 12.75 28.23
N ASP A 151 -5.59 11.48 28.37
CA ASP A 151 -6.92 10.94 28.67
C ASP A 151 -7.99 11.49 27.72
N GLN A 152 -7.76 11.36 26.42
CA GLN A 152 -8.64 11.89 25.36
C GLN A 152 -8.60 11.06 24.09
N TYR A 153 -9.51 11.32 23.18
CA TYR A 153 -9.46 10.84 21.80
C TYR A 153 -8.79 11.90 20.93
N LEU A 154 -7.93 11.44 20.03
CA LEU A 154 -7.26 12.23 19.01
C LEU A 154 -7.74 11.78 17.63
N LEU A 155 -8.34 12.70 16.89
CA LEU A 155 -8.69 12.51 15.48
C LEU A 155 -7.71 13.33 14.64
N ILE A 156 -7.03 12.68 13.71
CA ILE A 156 -6.22 13.33 12.69
C ILE A 156 -6.87 13.13 11.32
N LEU A 157 -6.66 14.05 10.40
CA LEU A 157 -7.12 13.93 9.01
C LEU A 157 -6.16 14.66 8.06
N GLY A 158 -6.23 14.27 6.80
CA GLY A 158 -5.52 14.96 5.74
C GLY A 158 -6.22 16.25 5.33
N ALA A 159 -5.44 17.31 5.18
CA ALA A 159 -5.90 18.63 4.77
C ALA A 159 -4.89 19.28 3.82
N ARG A 160 -5.32 20.34 3.18
CA ARG A 160 -4.47 21.20 2.36
C ARG A 160 -4.72 22.67 2.70
N LEU A 161 -3.66 23.48 2.70
CA LEU A 161 -3.83 24.93 2.82
C LEU A 161 -4.64 25.48 1.65
N GLN A 162 -5.49 26.44 1.94
CA GLN A 162 -6.27 27.16 0.94
C GLN A 162 -5.36 27.90 -0.05
N GLY A 163 -5.73 27.92 -1.32
CA GLY A 163 -4.99 28.60 -2.38
C GLY A 163 -4.38 27.65 -3.41
N PRO A 164 -3.36 28.07 -4.16
CA PRO A 164 -2.77 27.25 -5.23
C PRO A 164 -2.18 25.95 -4.70
N LYS A 165 -2.46 24.85 -5.39
CA LYS A 165 -1.85 23.54 -5.10
C LYS A 165 -0.36 23.57 -5.38
N THR A 166 0.45 23.35 -4.35
CA THR A 166 1.90 23.22 -4.46
C THR A 166 2.39 22.01 -3.68
N ARG A 167 3.66 21.65 -3.85
CA ARG A 167 4.29 20.56 -3.06
C ARG A 167 4.52 20.91 -1.59
N GLN A 168 3.97 22.02 -1.08
CA GLN A 168 4.18 22.51 0.28
C GLN A 168 2.87 22.76 1.03
N THR A 169 1.72 22.44 0.40
CA THR A 169 0.41 22.79 0.94
C THR A 169 -0.23 21.71 1.80
N GLY A 170 0.28 20.47 1.76
CA GLY A 170 -0.25 19.34 2.53
C GLY A 170 -0.10 19.53 4.03
N ARG A 171 -1.14 19.13 4.76
CA ARG A 171 -1.23 19.20 6.22
C ARG A 171 -1.89 17.93 6.75
N THR A 172 -1.44 17.50 7.91
CA THR A 172 -2.24 16.64 8.78
C THR A 172 -2.73 17.52 9.92
N VAL A 173 -4.01 17.63 10.09
CA VAL A 173 -4.64 18.44 11.15
C VAL A 173 -5.26 17.57 12.23
N LYS A 174 -5.62 18.15 13.39
CA LYS A 174 -6.13 17.37 14.51
C LYS A 174 -7.31 18.00 15.21
N PHE A 175 -8.16 17.12 15.73
CA PHE A 175 -9.21 17.40 16.71
C PHE A 175 -8.99 16.55 17.95
N THR A 176 -9.43 17.01 19.09
CA THR A 176 -9.43 16.27 20.35
C THR A 176 -10.81 16.22 20.97
N SER A 177 -11.11 15.15 21.69
CA SER A 177 -12.36 15.00 22.45
C SER A 177 -12.14 14.14 23.67
N LYS A 178 -12.89 14.42 24.75
CA LYS A 178 -12.91 13.58 25.97
C LYS A 178 -14.07 12.59 26.00
N ASP A 179 -15.08 12.78 25.13
CA ASP A 179 -16.35 12.07 25.22
C ASP A 179 -16.92 11.62 23.87
N LEU A 180 -16.12 11.72 22.79
CA LEU A 180 -16.51 11.44 21.40
C LEU A 180 -17.66 12.30 20.84
N LYS A 181 -18.20 13.21 21.62
CA LYS A 181 -19.34 14.08 21.26
C LYS A 181 -18.91 15.52 21.05
N ASN A 182 -18.04 16.00 21.94
CA ASN A 182 -17.54 17.36 21.92
C ASN A 182 -16.09 17.37 21.41
N TRP A 183 -15.92 17.74 20.16
CA TRP A 183 -14.62 17.78 19.50
C TRP A 183 -14.14 19.23 19.37
N LYS A 184 -12.85 19.43 19.62
CA LYS A 184 -12.18 20.71 19.50
C LYS A 184 -11.12 20.64 18.41
N PHE A 185 -11.17 21.56 17.45
CA PHE A 185 -10.09 21.72 16.47
C PHE A 185 -8.86 22.32 17.15
N GLU A 186 -7.70 21.68 16.96
CA GLU A 186 -6.42 22.07 17.57
C GLU A 186 -5.38 22.55 16.55
N GLY A 187 -5.74 22.66 15.26
CA GLY A 187 -4.85 23.07 14.18
C GLY A 187 -4.00 21.94 13.61
N ASP A 188 -2.81 22.28 13.15
CA ASP A 188 -1.92 21.32 12.52
C ASP A 188 -1.38 20.29 13.53
N PHE A 189 -1.41 19.01 13.15
CA PHE A 189 -0.71 17.92 13.82
C PHE A 189 0.69 17.74 13.24
N TRP A 190 0.81 17.72 11.90
CA TRP A 190 2.06 17.62 11.17
C TRP A 190 2.02 18.52 9.95
N ALA A 191 2.92 19.51 9.91
CA ALA A 191 2.99 20.55 8.91
C ALA A 191 4.46 20.76 8.43
N PRO A 192 5.01 19.80 7.70
CA PRO A 192 6.43 19.81 7.33
C PRO A 192 6.75 20.71 6.13
N ASP A 193 5.74 21.34 5.50
CA ASP A 193 5.83 22.01 4.19
C ASP A 193 6.32 21.04 3.08
N LEU A 194 5.83 19.83 3.13
CA LEU A 194 6.06 18.76 2.16
C LEU A 194 4.73 18.24 1.64
N TYR A 195 4.75 17.84 0.36
CA TYR A 195 3.66 17.22 -0.38
C TYR A 195 2.48 18.15 -0.63
N THR A 196 1.69 17.83 -1.65
CA THR A 196 0.49 18.61 -1.99
C THR A 196 -0.64 18.35 -1.01
N MET A 197 -0.78 17.11 -0.62
CA MET A 197 -1.81 16.64 0.31
C MET A 197 -1.24 15.47 1.13
N HIS A 198 -1.74 15.28 2.34
CA HIS A 198 -1.47 14.12 3.18
C HIS A 198 -2.73 13.23 3.19
N GLU A 199 -2.79 12.25 2.29
CA GLU A 199 -3.92 11.31 2.24
C GLU A 199 -3.74 10.17 3.23
N MET A 200 -4.85 9.57 3.65
CA MET A 200 -4.87 8.35 4.46
C MET A 200 -3.97 8.40 5.69
N PRO A 201 -3.98 9.46 6.52
CA PRO A 201 -3.13 9.50 7.69
C PRO A 201 -3.44 8.33 8.62
N ASP A 202 -2.39 7.73 9.17
CA ASP A 202 -2.45 6.67 10.18
C ASP A 202 -1.47 7.00 11.31
N LEU A 203 -1.79 6.58 12.52
CA LEU A 203 -1.01 6.89 13.71
C LEU A 203 -1.06 5.72 14.69
N PHE A 204 0.10 5.15 15.02
CA PHE A 204 0.22 4.03 15.94
C PHE A 204 1.54 4.02 16.69
N LYS A 205 1.62 3.17 17.70
CA LYS A 205 2.82 3.02 18.53
C LYS A 205 3.31 1.57 18.53
N ILE A 206 4.63 1.39 18.40
CA ILE A 206 5.30 0.10 18.65
C ILE A 206 6.45 0.36 19.63
N GLY A 207 6.43 -0.30 20.77
CA GLY A 207 7.41 -0.05 21.82
C GLY A 207 7.41 1.42 22.25
N ASP A 208 8.57 2.07 22.17
CA ASP A 208 8.73 3.49 22.56
C ASP A 208 8.55 4.46 21.40
N TRP A 209 8.23 3.99 20.20
CA TRP A 209 8.14 4.81 19.01
C TRP A 209 6.69 4.98 18.51
N TRP A 210 6.31 6.22 18.26
CA TRP A 210 5.14 6.59 17.48
C TRP A 210 5.49 6.64 16.00
N TYR A 211 4.55 6.22 15.17
CA TYR A 211 4.65 6.24 13.71
C TYR A 211 3.44 6.95 13.13
N HIS A 212 3.72 7.91 12.25
CA HIS A 212 2.71 8.62 11.47
C HIS A 212 2.93 8.32 9.99
N ILE A 213 1.92 7.72 9.36
CA ILE A 213 1.93 7.37 7.94
C ILE A 213 1.05 8.36 7.19
N VAL A 214 1.45 8.72 5.98
CA VAL A 214 0.60 9.39 4.98
C VAL A 214 0.91 8.83 3.59
N THR A 215 -0.08 8.90 2.70
CA THR A 215 0.10 8.67 1.28
C THR A 215 0.25 10.03 0.60
N GLU A 216 1.34 10.22 -0.14
CA GLU A 216 1.59 11.44 -0.91
C GLU A 216 1.49 11.14 -2.41
N TYR A 217 1.02 12.08 -3.21
CA TYR A 217 0.88 11.93 -4.66
C TYR A 217 1.62 13.01 -5.47
N SER A 218 2.33 13.88 -4.81
CA SER A 218 2.98 15.04 -5.43
C SER A 218 4.43 14.82 -5.84
N ASP A 219 5.08 13.78 -5.35
CA ASP A 219 6.45 13.42 -5.68
C ASP A 219 6.53 12.03 -6.33
N ARG A 220 6.47 10.98 -5.55
CA ARG A 220 6.61 9.60 -6.02
C ARG A 220 5.33 8.78 -5.89
N SER A 221 4.27 9.37 -5.38
CA SER A 221 3.00 8.69 -5.07
C SER A 221 3.22 7.48 -4.18
N LYS A 222 3.91 7.68 -3.06
CA LYS A 222 4.28 6.65 -2.11
C LYS A 222 3.58 6.83 -0.77
N MET A 223 3.47 5.76 -0.04
CA MET A 223 3.20 5.81 1.39
C MET A 223 4.51 6.03 2.12
N VAL A 224 4.55 7.12 2.90
CA VAL A 224 5.72 7.49 3.69
C VAL A 224 5.38 7.55 5.16
N TYR A 225 6.36 7.29 6.03
CA TYR A 225 6.16 7.42 7.46
C TYR A 225 7.18 8.34 8.12
N ARG A 226 6.78 8.85 9.25
CA ARG A 226 7.62 9.57 10.21
C ARG A 226 7.57 8.86 11.55
N MET A 227 8.62 8.99 12.34
CA MET A 227 8.73 8.37 13.64
C MET A 227 9.11 9.39 14.71
N SER A 228 8.62 9.18 15.95
CA SER A 228 8.89 10.06 17.09
C SER A 228 8.81 9.30 18.40
N LYS A 229 9.53 9.77 19.41
CA LYS A 229 9.39 9.28 20.80
C LYS A 229 8.21 9.91 21.54
N SER A 230 7.59 10.93 20.96
CA SER A 230 6.45 11.65 21.52
C SER A 230 5.37 11.86 20.48
N LEU A 231 4.10 11.78 20.89
CA LEU A 231 2.96 12.10 20.04
C LEU A 231 2.99 13.56 19.54
N ASN A 232 3.66 14.43 20.27
CA ASN A 232 3.84 15.83 19.89
C ASN A 232 5.08 16.09 19.02
N GLY A 233 5.78 15.04 18.59
CA GLY A 233 7.01 15.17 17.81
C GLY A 233 8.27 15.43 18.66
N PRO A 234 9.41 15.80 18.06
CA PRO A 234 9.55 16.04 16.62
C PRO A 234 9.41 14.74 15.81
N TRP A 235 8.76 14.85 14.64
CA TRP A 235 8.58 13.76 13.69
C TRP A 235 9.79 13.70 12.75
N ILE A 236 10.55 12.61 12.78
CA ILE A 236 11.76 12.42 11.98
C ILE A 236 11.54 11.41 10.85
N ALA A 237 12.17 11.64 9.72
CA ALA A 237 12.21 10.71 8.61
C ALA A 237 13.37 9.72 8.78
N PRO A 238 13.15 8.40 8.64
CA PRO A 238 14.25 7.45 8.51
C PRO A 238 14.94 7.59 7.13
N LYS A 239 16.05 6.89 6.93
CA LYS A 239 16.79 6.88 5.66
C LYS A 239 15.91 6.40 4.49
N ASP A 240 15.14 5.35 4.70
CA ASP A 240 14.08 4.88 3.81
C ASP A 240 12.75 5.01 4.57
N ASP A 241 11.91 5.94 4.12
CA ASP A 241 10.65 6.28 4.77
C ASP A 241 9.41 5.69 4.08
N ALA A 242 9.60 4.81 3.10
CA ALA A 242 8.50 4.20 2.37
C ALA A 242 8.39 2.69 2.65
N PHE A 243 7.20 2.12 2.52
CA PHE A 243 6.96 0.69 2.66
C PHE A 243 7.12 -0.05 1.33
N ASP A 244 6.78 0.62 0.23
CA ASP A 244 6.74 0.06 -1.12
C ASP A 244 7.01 1.15 -2.16
N GLY A 245 6.93 0.81 -3.44
CA GLY A 245 6.96 1.74 -4.56
C GLY A 245 5.58 2.32 -4.90
N ARG A 246 5.52 3.07 -6.00
CA ARG A 246 4.32 3.77 -6.47
C ARG A 246 3.12 2.86 -6.77
N ALA A 247 3.35 1.60 -7.11
CA ALA A 247 2.25 0.69 -7.45
C ALA A 247 1.37 0.32 -6.25
N TYR A 248 1.88 0.44 -5.02
CA TYR A 248 1.15 0.15 -3.79
C TYR A 248 0.71 1.45 -3.11
N TYR A 249 -0.60 1.60 -2.83
CA TYR A 249 -1.17 2.89 -2.49
C TYR A 249 -2.19 2.83 -1.36
N ALA A 250 -2.42 3.99 -0.70
CA ALA A 250 -3.48 4.27 0.26
C ALA A 250 -3.54 3.30 1.46
N GLY A 251 -2.37 2.87 1.95
CA GLY A 251 -2.31 1.90 3.05
C GLY A 251 -2.55 2.50 4.41
N ARG A 252 -3.28 1.75 5.24
CA ARG A 252 -3.45 1.95 6.69
C ARG A 252 -3.12 0.69 7.43
N THR A 253 -2.75 0.81 8.71
CA THR A 253 -2.36 -0.34 9.51
C THR A 253 -3.43 -0.69 10.54
N PHE A 254 -3.49 -1.96 10.90
CA PHE A 254 -4.18 -2.43 12.09
C PHE A 254 -3.39 -3.57 12.73
N GLU A 255 -3.43 -3.64 14.04
CA GLU A 255 -2.80 -4.73 14.79
C GLU A 255 -3.86 -5.64 15.39
N LEU A 256 -3.71 -6.94 15.16
CA LEU A 256 -4.55 -7.96 15.76
C LEU A 256 -3.66 -9.14 16.19
N ASN A 257 -3.81 -9.58 17.44
CA ASN A 257 -3.07 -10.72 18.00
C ASN A 257 -1.53 -10.61 17.87
N GLY A 258 -0.98 -9.39 17.99
CA GLY A 258 0.47 -9.14 17.91
C GLY A 258 1.01 -9.07 16.47
N GLN A 259 0.16 -9.15 15.47
CA GLN A 259 0.51 -8.99 14.07
C GLN A 259 -0.02 -7.63 13.56
N ARG A 260 0.88 -6.76 13.11
CA ARG A 260 0.49 -5.49 12.47
C ARG A 260 0.52 -5.66 10.97
N ILE A 261 -0.60 -5.39 10.35
CA ILE A 261 -0.79 -5.48 8.90
C ILE A 261 -0.95 -4.08 8.32
N LEU A 262 -0.37 -3.85 7.17
CA LEU A 262 -0.58 -2.71 6.30
C LEU A 262 -1.55 -3.13 5.20
N PHE A 263 -2.69 -2.46 5.12
CA PHE A 263 -3.79 -2.73 4.21
C PHE A 263 -3.79 -1.68 3.11
N GLY A 264 -3.42 -2.06 1.92
CA GLY A 264 -3.40 -1.18 0.76
C GLY A 264 -3.79 -1.92 -0.51
N TRP A 265 -3.67 -1.28 -1.63
CA TRP A 265 -4.00 -1.87 -2.93
C TRP A 265 -2.92 -1.61 -3.98
N VAL A 266 -2.75 -2.59 -4.86
CA VAL A 266 -1.85 -2.48 -6.00
C VAL A 266 -2.63 -1.85 -7.17
N ALA A 267 -2.25 -0.64 -7.52
CA ALA A 267 -2.91 0.15 -8.56
C ALA A 267 -2.93 -0.57 -9.91
N THR A 268 -4.02 -0.40 -10.65
CA THR A 268 -4.03 -0.78 -12.06
C THR A 268 -3.54 0.37 -12.94
N LYS A 269 -3.07 0.05 -14.14
CA LYS A 269 -2.81 1.03 -15.17
C LYS A 269 -4.01 1.15 -16.11
N ASP A 270 -4.17 2.32 -16.72
CA ASP A 270 -5.24 2.53 -17.70
C ASP A 270 -5.16 1.50 -18.84
N LYS A 271 -6.31 1.03 -19.30
CA LYS A 271 -6.44 0.01 -20.36
C LYS A 271 -5.72 -1.32 -20.09
N ASP A 272 -5.28 -1.57 -18.85
CA ASP A 272 -4.47 -2.73 -18.50
C ASP A 272 -3.22 -2.86 -19.38
N ASP A 273 -2.54 -1.74 -19.64
CA ASP A 273 -1.34 -1.66 -20.47
C ASP A 273 -0.14 -1.16 -19.69
N ASP A 274 1.02 -1.83 -19.88
CA ASP A 274 2.28 -1.51 -19.23
C ASP A 274 2.77 -0.08 -19.49
N ASP A 275 2.42 0.49 -20.62
CA ASP A 275 2.89 1.81 -21.08
C ASP A 275 1.96 2.95 -20.65
N GLU A 276 0.82 2.64 -20.04
CA GLU A 276 -0.15 3.60 -19.54
C GLU A 276 0.13 4.04 -18.08
N ASN A 277 -0.56 5.10 -17.66
CA ASN A 277 -0.43 5.62 -16.29
C ASN A 277 -1.20 4.77 -15.28
N PHE A 278 -0.72 4.77 -14.03
CA PHE A 278 -1.50 4.27 -12.91
C PHE A 278 -2.76 5.10 -12.71
N ILE A 279 -3.86 4.42 -12.41
CA ILE A 279 -5.15 5.00 -12.08
C ILE A 279 -5.57 4.56 -10.67
N TRP A 280 -6.51 5.29 -10.06
CA TRP A 280 -7.00 5.01 -8.72
C TRP A 280 -7.69 3.63 -8.65
N ALA A 281 -7.58 2.95 -7.51
CA ALA A 281 -8.07 1.61 -7.22
C ALA A 281 -7.33 0.47 -7.97
N GLY A 282 -7.46 -0.73 -7.47
CA GLY A 282 -6.77 -1.90 -8.01
C GLY A 282 -7.15 -3.19 -7.32
N THR A 283 -6.17 -3.90 -6.80
CA THR A 283 -6.32 -5.19 -6.11
C THR A 283 -5.79 -5.06 -4.69
N PHE A 284 -6.56 -5.47 -3.70
CA PHE A 284 -6.13 -5.47 -2.31
C PHE A 284 -4.92 -6.40 -2.11
N MET A 285 -3.97 -5.93 -1.33
CA MET A 285 -2.82 -6.70 -0.90
C MET A 285 -2.37 -6.28 0.49
N ALA A 286 -2.00 -7.23 1.34
CA ALA A 286 -1.51 -7.00 2.69
C ALA A 286 0.02 -7.14 2.78
N HIS A 287 0.67 -6.25 3.53
CA HIS A 287 2.02 -6.45 4.04
C HIS A 287 1.96 -6.63 5.56
N GLU A 288 2.80 -7.47 6.11
CA GLU A 288 3.04 -7.47 7.56
C GLU A 288 4.15 -6.48 7.90
N VAL A 289 3.87 -5.56 8.82
CA VAL A 289 4.80 -4.52 9.28
C VAL A 289 5.48 -4.98 10.55
N TYR A 290 6.79 -4.79 10.65
CA TYR A 290 7.55 -5.08 11.85
C TYR A 290 8.56 -3.97 12.15
N GLN A 291 8.87 -3.80 13.44
CA GLN A 291 9.89 -2.85 13.89
C GLN A 291 11.27 -3.51 13.86
N LYS A 292 12.25 -2.83 13.28
CA LYS A 292 13.67 -3.20 13.32
C LYS A 292 14.32 -2.76 14.63
N GLU A 293 15.51 -3.27 14.93
CA GLU A 293 16.25 -2.96 16.17
C GLU A 293 16.53 -1.46 16.37
N ASP A 294 16.71 -0.72 15.30
CA ASP A 294 16.93 0.73 15.31
C ASP A 294 15.65 1.56 15.42
N GLY A 295 14.48 0.90 15.51
CA GLY A 295 13.17 1.51 15.56
C GLY A 295 12.56 1.81 14.19
N THR A 296 13.28 1.64 13.08
CA THR A 296 12.70 1.79 11.75
C THR A 296 11.77 0.64 11.42
N LEU A 297 10.89 0.84 10.43
CA LEU A 297 9.93 -0.18 10.02
C LEU A 297 10.43 -0.97 8.82
N GLY A 298 10.09 -2.24 8.79
CA GLY A 298 10.23 -3.11 7.65
C GLY A 298 8.90 -3.77 7.31
N VAL A 299 8.80 -4.32 6.09
CA VAL A 299 7.65 -5.10 5.65
C VAL A 299 8.06 -6.49 5.19
N ARG A 300 7.15 -7.42 5.34
CA ARG A 300 7.30 -8.80 4.87
C ARG A 300 5.96 -9.35 4.40
N ILE A 301 6.02 -10.46 3.70
CA ILE A 301 4.82 -11.20 3.29
C ILE A 301 4.18 -11.80 4.53
N PRO A 302 2.85 -11.69 4.75
CA PRO A 302 2.16 -12.47 5.77
C PRO A 302 2.45 -13.96 5.61
N GLU A 303 2.78 -14.65 6.69
CA GLU A 303 3.24 -16.05 6.65
C GLU A 303 2.18 -16.99 6.06
N THR A 304 0.90 -16.73 6.31
CA THR A 304 -0.23 -17.46 5.73
C THR A 304 -0.23 -17.37 4.20
N VAL A 305 0.00 -16.19 3.65
CA VAL A 305 0.11 -15.96 2.20
C VAL A 305 1.32 -16.70 1.64
N TRP A 306 2.47 -16.61 2.31
CA TRP A 306 3.68 -17.33 1.87
C TRP A 306 3.48 -18.85 1.84
N ASN A 307 2.75 -19.39 2.80
CA ASN A 307 2.51 -20.82 2.94
C ASN A 307 1.32 -21.34 2.13
N ALA A 308 0.63 -20.51 1.36
CA ALA A 308 -0.50 -20.90 0.53
C ALA A 308 -0.12 -21.78 -0.69
N PHE A 309 1.16 -21.88 -1.02
CA PHE A 309 1.65 -22.61 -2.18
C PHE A 309 2.05 -24.04 -1.83
N ASP A 310 1.94 -25.00 -2.79
CA ASP A 310 2.09 -26.43 -2.50
C ASP A 310 3.17 -27.17 -3.30
N LYS A 311 3.47 -26.79 -4.55
CA LYS A 311 4.36 -27.54 -5.45
C LYS A 311 5.76 -26.94 -5.50
N GLU A 312 6.61 -27.27 -4.51
CA GLU A 312 7.96 -26.76 -4.38
C GLU A 312 8.96 -27.54 -5.27
N GLU A 313 9.72 -26.82 -6.08
CA GLU A 313 10.90 -27.30 -6.81
C GLU A 313 12.15 -26.61 -6.26
N LYS A 314 13.13 -27.42 -5.82
CA LYS A 314 14.43 -26.93 -5.33
C LYS A 314 15.48 -27.04 -6.43
N LYS A 315 16.40 -26.08 -6.45
CA LYS A 315 17.58 -26.10 -7.27
C LYS A 315 18.83 -26.32 -6.40
N ASP A 316 19.80 -27.03 -6.92
CA ASP A 316 21.11 -27.13 -6.30
C ASP A 316 21.78 -25.75 -6.24
N ASP A 317 22.68 -25.55 -5.30
CA ASP A 317 23.46 -24.31 -5.19
C ASP A 317 24.32 -24.12 -6.45
N PHE A 318 24.40 -22.91 -6.96
CA PHE A 318 25.18 -22.59 -8.16
C PHE A 318 25.74 -21.17 -8.11
N VAL A 319 26.63 -20.89 -9.07
CA VAL A 319 27.25 -19.58 -9.24
C VAL A 319 27.03 -19.10 -10.66
N ILE A 320 26.64 -17.85 -10.83
CA ILE A 320 26.70 -17.14 -12.10
C ILE A 320 28.00 -16.34 -12.07
N ASP A 321 29.01 -16.79 -12.85
CA ASP A 321 30.29 -16.10 -12.97
C ASP A 321 30.42 -15.49 -14.37
N THR A 322 30.47 -14.14 -14.41
CA THR A 322 30.39 -13.40 -15.66
C THR A 322 31.13 -12.05 -15.58
N PRO A 323 32.45 -12.06 -15.45
CA PRO A 323 33.23 -10.86 -15.11
C PRO A 323 33.24 -9.75 -16.18
N THR A 324 32.81 -10.03 -17.41
CA THR A 324 32.89 -9.05 -18.53
C THR A 324 31.63 -8.93 -19.37
N LYS A 325 30.56 -9.61 -18.99
CA LYS A 325 29.30 -9.59 -19.74
C LYS A 325 28.10 -9.82 -18.79
N SER A 326 26.94 -10.03 -19.31
CA SER A 326 25.78 -10.52 -18.58
C SER A 326 25.54 -11.99 -18.85
N SER A 327 25.18 -12.76 -17.84
CA SER A 327 24.77 -14.15 -17.95
C SER A 327 23.56 -14.42 -17.06
N GLU A 328 22.81 -15.45 -17.42
CA GLU A 328 21.61 -15.85 -16.68
C GLU A 328 21.49 -17.38 -16.58
N VAL A 329 20.76 -17.81 -15.57
CA VAL A 329 20.43 -19.22 -15.33
C VAL A 329 18.92 -19.33 -15.12
N VAL A 330 18.26 -20.17 -15.91
CA VAL A 330 16.83 -20.48 -15.75
C VAL A 330 16.65 -21.35 -14.52
N VAL A 331 15.87 -20.87 -13.54
CA VAL A 331 15.60 -21.57 -12.28
C VAL A 331 14.18 -22.13 -12.22
N GLY A 332 13.26 -21.65 -13.07
CA GLY A 332 11.90 -22.17 -13.21
C GLY A 332 11.46 -22.20 -14.66
N LYS A 333 10.71 -23.24 -15.05
CA LYS A 333 10.03 -23.33 -16.36
C LYS A 333 8.57 -23.67 -16.11
N ASN A 334 7.71 -23.21 -17.00
CA ASN A 334 6.26 -23.43 -16.89
C ASN A 334 5.72 -22.99 -15.50
N THR A 335 6.18 -21.81 -15.03
CA THR A 335 5.77 -21.29 -13.71
C THR A 335 4.29 -20.93 -13.66
N GLY A 336 3.67 -20.75 -14.84
CA GLY A 336 2.28 -20.30 -14.94
C GLY A 336 2.10 -18.84 -14.48
N ASP A 337 0.88 -18.53 -14.08
CA ASP A 337 0.47 -17.18 -13.69
C ASP A 337 0.45 -16.96 -12.17
N ILE A 338 0.75 -18.02 -11.37
CA ILE A 338 0.84 -17.91 -9.92
C ILE A 338 1.97 -18.78 -9.38
N PHE A 339 2.93 -18.13 -8.76
CA PHE A 339 4.08 -18.81 -8.14
C PHE A 339 4.75 -17.91 -7.10
N LYS A 340 5.51 -18.53 -6.22
CA LYS A 340 6.48 -17.85 -5.37
C LYS A 340 7.90 -18.30 -5.68
N PHE A 341 8.85 -17.42 -5.42
CA PHE A 341 10.27 -17.66 -5.58
C PHE A 341 11.02 -17.25 -4.32
N GLU A 342 12.00 -18.04 -3.91
CA GLU A 342 12.92 -17.71 -2.83
C GLU A 342 14.33 -18.13 -3.19
N ALA A 343 15.30 -17.28 -2.89
CA ALA A 343 16.73 -17.62 -2.97
C ALA A 343 17.55 -16.75 -2.01
N ASP A 344 18.63 -17.32 -1.51
CA ASP A 344 19.70 -16.57 -0.87
C ASP A 344 20.76 -16.22 -1.93
N VAL A 345 21.09 -14.95 -2.03
CA VAL A 345 21.99 -14.38 -3.03
C VAL A 345 23.14 -13.66 -2.34
N GLU A 346 24.37 -13.95 -2.80
CA GLU A 346 25.59 -13.26 -2.39
C GLU A 346 26.38 -12.88 -3.65
N PHE A 347 26.66 -11.59 -3.83
CA PHE A 347 27.39 -11.11 -5.01
C PHE A 347 28.81 -10.65 -4.65
N SER A 348 29.72 -10.76 -5.63
CA SER A 348 31.13 -10.38 -5.47
C SER A 348 31.34 -8.88 -5.65
N GLU A 349 32.47 -8.39 -5.14
CA GLU A 349 32.99 -7.07 -5.51
C GLU A 349 33.13 -6.95 -7.03
N GLY A 350 32.81 -5.81 -7.59
CA GLY A 350 32.82 -5.55 -9.04
C GLY A 350 31.53 -5.92 -9.77
N THR A 351 30.62 -6.67 -9.15
CA THR A 351 29.30 -6.94 -9.74
C THR A 351 28.55 -5.64 -9.96
N ARG A 352 28.08 -5.43 -11.20
CA ARG A 352 27.39 -4.20 -11.55
C ARG A 352 25.89 -4.27 -11.30
N THR A 353 25.26 -5.32 -11.81
CA THR A 353 23.84 -5.58 -11.60
C THR A 353 23.58 -7.07 -11.42
N PHE A 354 22.52 -7.39 -10.71
CA PHE A 354 21.94 -8.73 -10.65
C PHE A 354 20.43 -8.64 -10.49
N GLY A 355 19.73 -9.75 -10.64
CA GLY A 355 18.29 -9.71 -10.44
C GLY A 355 17.55 -10.97 -10.83
N VAL A 356 16.22 -10.82 -10.88
CA VAL A 356 15.25 -11.86 -11.19
C VAL A 356 14.46 -11.45 -12.42
N ARG A 357 14.34 -12.33 -13.42
CA ARG A 357 13.44 -12.19 -14.57
C ARG A 357 12.30 -13.17 -14.46
N PHE A 358 11.12 -12.76 -14.85
CA PHE A 358 9.93 -13.60 -14.85
C PHE A 358 9.06 -13.30 -16.09
N TYR A 359 8.17 -14.22 -16.42
CA TYR A 359 7.44 -14.21 -17.69
C TYR A 359 8.37 -14.08 -18.89
N GLU A 360 9.56 -14.69 -18.78
CA GLU A 360 10.55 -14.63 -19.83
C GLU A 360 10.19 -15.61 -20.96
N ASP A 361 10.22 -15.13 -22.20
CA ASP A 361 9.97 -15.94 -23.40
C ASP A 361 11.15 -16.89 -23.72
N GLU A 362 10.93 -17.86 -24.62
CA GLU A 362 11.95 -18.86 -24.98
C GLU A 362 13.19 -18.25 -25.62
N ASP A 363 13.00 -17.19 -26.42
CA ASP A 363 14.08 -16.47 -27.10
C ASP A 363 14.81 -15.47 -26.19
N LYS A 364 14.32 -15.29 -24.95
CA LYS A 364 14.82 -14.33 -23.96
C LYS A 364 14.80 -12.88 -24.44
N ALA A 365 13.88 -12.58 -25.34
CA ALA A 365 13.68 -11.26 -25.92
C ALA A 365 12.77 -10.38 -25.08
N GLU A 366 11.74 -10.98 -24.49
CA GLU A 366 10.74 -10.30 -23.67
C GLU A 366 10.67 -10.88 -22.26
N SER A 367 10.51 -10.03 -21.25
CA SER A 367 10.33 -10.41 -19.84
C SER A 367 10.00 -9.20 -18.99
N TYR A 368 9.70 -9.45 -17.72
CA TYR A 368 9.79 -8.45 -16.64
C TYR A 368 10.94 -8.80 -15.72
N GLN A 369 11.51 -7.80 -15.07
CA GLN A 369 12.66 -8.02 -14.19
C GLN A 369 12.68 -7.06 -13.00
N PHE A 370 13.16 -7.57 -11.86
CA PHE A 370 13.64 -6.76 -10.76
C PHE A 370 15.18 -6.73 -10.84
N VAL A 371 15.72 -5.53 -11.02
CA VAL A 371 17.16 -5.30 -11.24
C VAL A 371 17.75 -4.61 -10.03
N PHE A 372 18.74 -5.22 -9.41
CA PHE A 372 19.55 -4.67 -8.33
C PHE A 372 20.76 -3.93 -8.94
N ASN A 373 20.76 -2.61 -8.83
CA ASN A 373 21.85 -1.75 -9.31
C ASN A 373 22.84 -1.50 -8.18
N VAL A 374 23.95 -2.25 -8.16
CA VAL A 374 24.91 -2.24 -7.06
C VAL A 374 25.55 -0.87 -6.89
N THR A 375 25.90 -0.19 -7.97
CA THR A 375 26.55 1.13 -7.93
C THR A 375 25.63 2.25 -7.47
N GLU A 376 24.30 2.03 -7.49
CA GLU A 376 23.30 3.03 -7.13
C GLU A 376 22.61 2.73 -5.80
N ASN A 377 22.92 1.57 -5.18
CA ASN A 377 22.27 1.10 -3.96
C ASN A 377 20.73 1.16 -4.03
N ARG A 378 20.18 0.61 -5.12
CA ARG A 378 18.74 0.50 -5.32
C ARG A 378 18.38 -0.71 -6.17
N TYR A 379 17.13 -1.12 -6.09
CA TYR A 379 16.55 -2.03 -7.09
C TYR A 379 15.31 -1.41 -7.74
N VAL A 380 15.06 -1.79 -8.97
CA VAL A 380 14.02 -1.23 -9.84
C VAL A 380 13.24 -2.33 -10.52
N PHE A 381 12.00 -2.06 -10.85
CA PHE A 381 11.20 -2.90 -11.74
C PHE A 381 11.30 -2.38 -13.17
N GLU A 382 11.54 -3.28 -14.11
CA GLU A 382 11.66 -2.98 -15.53
C GLU A 382 10.97 -4.06 -16.37
N LYS A 383 10.51 -3.69 -17.58
CA LYS A 383 10.17 -4.67 -18.61
C LYS A 383 11.27 -4.74 -19.66
N LYS A 384 11.40 -5.87 -20.32
CA LYS A 384 12.32 -6.12 -21.43
C LYS A 384 11.48 -6.49 -22.66
N PRO A 385 11.68 -5.83 -23.84
CA PRO A 385 12.55 -4.68 -24.04
C PRO A 385 12.02 -3.42 -23.32
N ASN A 386 12.93 -2.52 -22.93
CA ASN A 386 12.61 -1.22 -22.33
C ASN A 386 12.62 -0.07 -23.36
N TRP A 387 12.32 -0.38 -24.59
CA TRP A 387 12.23 0.56 -25.69
C TRP A 387 10.82 0.57 -26.31
N PRO A 388 10.28 1.72 -26.70
CA PRO A 388 10.84 3.07 -26.57
C PRO A 388 10.94 3.50 -25.11
N TRP A 389 12.10 3.98 -24.66
CA TRP A 389 12.37 4.28 -23.25
C TRP A 389 11.40 5.31 -22.61
N PRO A 390 10.80 6.29 -23.30
CA PRO A 390 9.83 7.17 -22.65
C PRO A 390 8.59 6.45 -22.18
N ALA A 391 8.11 5.45 -22.94
CA ALA A 391 6.94 4.65 -22.59
C ALA A 391 7.22 3.66 -21.46
N ASN A 392 8.50 3.27 -21.27
CA ASN A 392 8.91 2.30 -20.28
C ASN A 392 9.52 2.92 -19.02
N GLN A 393 9.30 4.22 -18.79
CA GLN A 393 9.75 4.85 -17.57
C GLN A 393 8.94 4.39 -16.36
N ASN A 394 9.60 3.69 -15.45
CA ASN A 394 8.99 3.21 -14.22
C ASN A 394 9.32 4.11 -13.02
N ILE A 395 9.01 5.40 -13.13
CA ILE A 395 9.24 6.38 -12.06
C ILE A 395 8.45 5.95 -10.81
N GLY A 396 9.16 5.81 -9.69
CA GLY A 396 8.57 5.37 -8.43
C GLY A 396 8.46 3.85 -8.28
N LEU A 397 8.81 3.06 -9.29
CA LEU A 397 8.96 1.61 -9.20
C LEU A 397 10.42 1.24 -8.89
N GLU A 398 10.96 1.85 -7.85
CA GLU A 398 12.32 1.66 -7.34
C GLU A 398 12.34 1.78 -5.82
N ARG A 399 13.28 1.06 -5.19
CA ARG A 399 13.51 1.16 -3.75
C ARG A 399 14.99 1.25 -3.45
N PRO A 400 15.38 2.10 -2.47
CA PRO A 400 16.74 2.11 -1.95
C PRO A 400 17.01 0.82 -1.17
N ILE A 401 18.21 0.30 -1.29
CA ILE A 401 18.72 -0.83 -0.51
C ILE A 401 20.23 -0.76 -0.43
N ASP A 402 20.82 -1.01 0.74
CA ASP A 402 22.25 -1.07 0.88
C ASP A 402 22.78 -2.39 0.33
N LEU A 403 23.42 -2.34 -0.86
CA LEU A 403 23.98 -3.50 -1.57
C LEU A 403 25.49 -3.62 -1.26
N ILE A 404 25.82 -4.58 -0.40
CA ILE A 404 27.17 -4.79 0.14
C ILE A 404 27.71 -6.12 -0.44
N PRO A 405 28.84 -6.13 -1.20
CA PRO A 405 29.44 -7.35 -1.66
C PRO A 405 29.79 -8.30 -0.52
N GLY A 406 29.56 -9.60 -0.72
CA GLY A 406 29.78 -10.64 0.28
C GLY A 406 28.70 -10.74 1.37
N LYS A 407 27.74 -9.79 1.42
CA LYS A 407 26.55 -9.94 2.26
C LYS A 407 25.55 -10.86 1.57
N LYS A 408 24.91 -11.72 2.37
CA LYS A 408 23.82 -12.59 1.92
C LYS A 408 22.51 -11.83 1.99
N TYR A 409 21.74 -11.86 0.91
CA TYR A 409 20.38 -11.31 0.80
C TYR A 409 19.40 -12.44 0.57
N ASN A 410 18.34 -12.54 1.35
CA ASN A 410 17.21 -13.41 1.06
C ASN A 410 16.23 -12.63 0.18
N ILE A 411 16.01 -13.14 -1.02
CA ILE A 411 15.06 -12.60 -1.99
C ILE A 411 13.81 -13.47 -1.96
N ARG A 412 12.65 -12.88 -1.70
CA ARG A 412 11.35 -13.52 -1.79
C ARG A 412 10.49 -12.78 -2.80
N MET A 413 9.83 -13.51 -3.68
CA MET A 413 8.93 -12.93 -4.69
C MET A 413 7.65 -13.75 -4.78
N ILE A 414 6.53 -13.07 -4.95
CA ILE A 414 5.26 -13.66 -5.34
C ILE A 414 4.81 -13.01 -6.64
N VAL A 415 4.35 -13.85 -7.56
CA VAL A 415 3.62 -13.42 -8.75
C VAL A 415 2.22 -13.99 -8.68
N ASP A 416 1.22 -13.16 -8.81
CA ASP A 416 -0.20 -13.54 -8.94
C ASP A 416 -0.81 -12.77 -10.11
N ASP A 417 -0.89 -13.45 -11.25
CA ASP A 417 -1.40 -12.90 -12.50
C ASP A 417 -0.58 -11.66 -12.94
N THR A 418 -1.17 -10.48 -12.86
CA THR A 418 -0.52 -9.23 -13.25
C THR A 418 0.27 -8.56 -12.11
N ILE A 419 0.21 -9.08 -10.90
CA ILE A 419 0.91 -8.51 -9.74
C ILE A 419 2.20 -9.29 -9.48
N ALA A 420 3.31 -8.58 -9.41
CA ALA A 420 4.58 -9.11 -8.95
C ALA A 420 5.08 -8.29 -7.77
N THR A 421 5.42 -8.98 -6.68
CA THR A 421 5.94 -8.36 -5.46
C THR A 421 7.24 -9.03 -5.06
N ILE A 422 8.28 -8.24 -4.83
CA ILE A 422 9.56 -8.71 -4.31
C ILE A 422 9.85 -8.11 -2.93
N TYR A 423 10.48 -8.89 -2.07
CA TYR A 423 10.90 -8.48 -0.72
C TYR A 423 12.37 -8.82 -0.51
N VAL A 424 13.14 -7.86 -0.03
CA VAL A 424 14.55 -8.02 0.35
C VAL A 424 14.84 -7.15 1.56
N ASP A 425 15.39 -7.74 2.63
CA ASP A 425 15.80 -7.03 3.86
C ASP A 425 14.71 -6.10 4.45
N GLY A 426 13.45 -6.51 4.36
CA GLY A 426 12.32 -5.74 4.88
C GLY A 426 11.88 -4.58 3.99
N VAL A 427 12.33 -4.56 2.74
CA VAL A 427 11.94 -3.59 1.71
C VAL A 427 11.13 -4.31 0.64
N ALA A 428 9.94 -3.79 0.32
CA ALA A 428 9.07 -4.35 -0.71
C ALA A 428 9.03 -3.48 -1.97
N LEU A 429 8.74 -4.11 -3.11
CA LEU A 429 8.41 -3.44 -4.34
C LEU A 429 7.33 -4.22 -5.09
N ASN A 430 6.17 -3.61 -5.23
CA ASN A 430 5.08 -4.07 -6.06
C ASN A 430 5.16 -3.50 -7.48
N ALA A 431 4.73 -4.30 -8.45
CA ALA A 431 4.60 -3.88 -9.83
C ALA A 431 3.43 -4.59 -10.54
N ARG A 432 2.97 -4.00 -11.64
CA ARG A 432 2.06 -4.65 -12.59
C ARG A 432 2.80 -5.12 -13.83
N ALA A 433 2.45 -6.30 -14.30
CA ALA A 433 3.00 -6.97 -15.47
C ALA A 433 1.85 -7.54 -16.30
N TYR A 434 1.37 -6.79 -17.29
CA TYR A 434 0.14 -7.15 -18.01
C TYR A 434 0.37 -8.17 -19.14
N LYS A 435 1.56 -8.14 -19.76
CA LYS A 435 1.93 -9.10 -20.78
C LYS A 435 2.51 -10.36 -20.16
N ARG A 436 2.35 -11.47 -20.82
CA ARG A 436 2.99 -12.75 -20.44
C ARG A 436 3.67 -13.33 -21.66
N PRO A 437 4.84 -12.80 -22.04
CA PRO A 437 5.56 -13.30 -23.22
C PRO A 437 6.00 -14.76 -23.08
N GLY A 438 6.25 -15.22 -21.84
CA GLY A 438 6.64 -16.59 -21.56
C GLY A 438 6.36 -17.02 -20.12
N GLU A 439 6.87 -18.19 -19.73
CA GLU A 439 6.66 -18.79 -18.41
C GLU A 439 7.99 -19.21 -17.74
N SER A 440 9.11 -18.61 -18.15
CA SER A 440 10.40 -18.87 -17.54
C SER A 440 10.70 -17.88 -16.44
N LEU A 441 11.41 -18.35 -15.41
CA LEU A 441 11.98 -17.58 -14.31
C LEU A 441 13.51 -17.76 -14.35
N SER A 442 14.24 -16.66 -14.39
CA SER A 442 15.70 -16.66 -14.48
C SER A 442 16.35 -15.76 -13.43
N LEU A 443 17.53 -16.11 -12.97
CA LEU A 443 18.44 -15.24 -12.24
C LEU A 443 19.56 -14.79 -13.18
N PHE A 444 19.98 -13.54 -13.06
CA PHE A 444 21.06 -12.98 -13.89
C PHE A 444 22.04 -12.16 -13.07
N ALA A 445 23.26 -12.05 -13.57
CA ALA A 445 24.28 -11.13 -13.08
C ALA A 445 25.04 -10.49 -14.26
N SER A 446 25.62 -9.32 -14.03
CA SER A 446 26.40 -8.58 -15.02
C SER A 446 27.71 -8.07 -14.40
N GLU A 447 28.84 -8.29 -15.12
CA GLU A 447 30.18 -7.78 -14.79
C GLU A 447 30.62 -8.15 -13.36
N GLY A 448 30.48 -9.44 -12.99
CA GLY A 448 30.86 -9.94 -11.67
C GLY A 448 30.45 -11.39 -11.44
N SER A 449 30.25 -11.77 -10.19
CA SER A 449 29.71 -13.07 -9.86
C SER A 449 28.63 -13.01 -8.79
N MET A 450 27.69 -13.95 -8.86
CA MET A 450 26.61 -14.11 -7.91
C MET A 450 26.51 -15.58 -7.51
N LYS A 451 26.64 -15.85 -6.22
CA LYS A 451 26.40 -17.18 -5.62
C LYS A 451 24.95 -17.26 -5.17
N ILE A 452 24.30 -18.33 -5.55
CA ILE A 452 22.89 -18.60 -5.24
C ILE A 452 22.81 -19.88 -4.41
N THR A 453 22.10 -19.80 -3.28
CA THR A 453 21.83 -20.94 -2.39
C THR A 453 20.35 -20.93 -2.00
N ASN A 454 19.85 -22.07 -1.52
CA ASN A 454 18.45 -22.21 -1.09
C ASN A 454 17.41 -21.79 -2.14
N CYS A 455 17.73 -21.95 -3.43
CA CYS A 455 16.86 -21.52 -4.53
C CYS A 455 15.66 -22.46 -4.67
N LYS A 456 14.46 -21.89 -4.63
CA LYS A 456 13.18 -22.59 -4.68
C LYS A 456 12.19 -21.84 -5.54
N VAL A 457 11.44 -22.58 -6.33
CA VAL A 457 10.25 -22.10 -7.04
C VAL A 457 9.08 -22.96 -6.61
N THR A 458 7.99 -22.34 -6.20
CA THR A 458 6.78 -23.06 -5.77
C THR A 458 5.59 -22.57 -6.57
N THR A 459 4.91 -23.49 -7.22
CA THR A 459 3.71 -23.23 -8.04
C THR A 459 2.47 -23.88 -7.40
N GLY A 460 1.27 -23.45 -7.84
CA GLY A 460 0.00 -23.98 -7.34
C GLY A 460 -0.35 -23.45 -5.95
N LEU A 461 -1.63 -23.29 -5.72
CA LEU A 461 -2.20 -22.99 -4.39
C LEU A 461 -2.76 -24.26 -3.77
N LYS A 462 -2.70 -24.35 -2.44
CA LYS A 462 -3.28 -25.44 -1.65
C LYS A 462 -4.78 -25.48 -1.75
#